data_7d0751f316433c5da8afdc01014e826c
#
_entry.id   7d0751f316433c5da8afdc01014e826c
#
_cell.length_a   1.000
_cell.length_b   1.000
_cell.length_c   1.000
_cell.angle_alpha   90.00
_cell.angle_beta   90.00
_cell.angle_gamma   90.00
#
_symmetry.space_group_name_H-M   'P 1'
#
loop_
_entity.id
_entity.type
_entity.pdbx_description
1 polymer ?
#
loop_
_entity_poly.entity_id
_entity_poly.type
_entity_poly.pdbx_seq_one_letter_code
_entity_poly.pdbx_strand_id
1 'polypeptide(L)' 'MGIHLHDHAEDAMPSTAIEHIGYDEAARELHVTFVGGGAYTYYQVPKQVYNAFREAFSKGAFFNAWIRDRYDFRRHARTA' A
#
# COMPACT_ATOMS: atom_id res chain seq x y z
N MET A 1 -4.54 3.36 26.01
CA MET A 1 -4.26 2.92 25.63
C MET A 1 -4.06 2.54 25.38
N GLY A 2 -3.90 2.76 25.08
CA GLY A 2 -3.47 2.32 24.38
C GLY A 2 -3.30 2.24 24.04
N ILE A 3 -3.25 2.51 23.86
CA ILE A 3 -2.97 2.24 23.24
C ILE A 3 -2.93 2.09 22.92
N HIS A 4 -2.85 2.30 22.62
CA HIS A 4 -2.62 1.83 21.89
C HIS A 4 -2.34 1.73 21.47
N LEU A 5 -2.15 1.98 21.56
CA LEU A 5 -1.71 1.57 20.92
C LEU A 5 -1.64 1.43 20.51
N HIS A 6 -1.63 1.69 20.26
CA HIS A 6 -1.39 1.20 19.55
C HIS A 6 -1.15 1.13 19.21
N ASP A 7 -1.00 1.33 19.27
CA ASP A 7 -0.57 0.90 18.76
C ASP A 7 -0.37 0.93 18.46
N HIS A 8 -0.08 1.24 18.33
CA HIS A 8 0.40 0.88 17.77
C HIS A 8 0.91 0.71 17.42
N ALA A 9 1.19 1.00 17.70
CA ALA A 9 1.77 0.53 17.12
C ALA A 9 1.92 0.20 16.83
N GLU A 10 1.86 0.38 16.50
CA GLU A 10 1.99 -0.15 15.85
C GLU A 10 2.05 -0.07 15.38
N ASP A 11 2.13 0.38 15.30
CA ASP A 11 2.22 0.25 14.57
C ASP A 11 2.67 0.46 14.02
N ALA A 12 3.04 1.25 14.25
CA ALA A 12 3.77 1.47 13.40
C ALA A 12 4.01 0.87 12.47
N MET A 13 3.94 0.87 12.15
CA MET A 13 3.95 -0.05 11.65
C MET A 13 4.70 -0.49 10.56
N PRO A 14 5.45 -1.53 10.60
CA PRO A 14 6.15 -2.15 9.52
C PRO A 14 5.24 -2.54 8.38
N SER A 15 3.98 -2.58 8.68
CA SER A 15 3.01 -2.89 7.63
C SER A 15 3.01 -1.86 6.51
N THR A 16 3.64 -0.71 6.74
CA THR A 16 3.74 0.30 5.69
C THR A 16 5.09 0.30 4.99
N ALA A 17 5.96 -0.64 5.33
CA ALA A 17 7.23 -0.77 4.62
C ALA A 17 6.96 -1.43 3.28
N ILE A 18 7.18 -0.68 2.23
CA ILE A 18 6.84 -1.12 0.88
C ILE A 18 8.08 -1.60 0.16
N GLU A 19 7.99 -2.81 -0.37
CA GLU A 19 9.11 -3.43 -1.07
C GLU A 19 9.08 -3.11 -2.55
N HIS A 20 7.88 -3.10 -3.15
CA HIS A 20 7.76 -2.96 -4.58
C HIS A 20 6.39 -2.40 -4.94
N ILE A 21 6.33 -1.59 -5.98
CA ILE A 21 5.06 -1.13 -6.54
C ILE A 21 5.10 -1.32 -8.05
N GLY A 22 3.92 -1.55 -8.62
CA GLY A 22 3.76 -1.66 -10.05
C GLY A 22 2.39 -1.19 -10.44
N TYR A 23 2.18 -0.94 -11.72
CA TYR A 23 0.91 -0.40 -12.19
C TYR A 23 0.59 -0.99 -13.55
N ASP A 24 -0.67 -1.43 -13.69
CA ASP A 24 -1.21 -1.90 -14.96
C ASP A 24 -2.12 -0.81 -15.49
N GLU A 25 -1.64 -0.06 -16.46
CA GLU A 25 -2.36 1.09 -16.96
C GLU A 25 -3.67 0.68 -17.63
N ALA A 26 -3.67 -0.40 -18.37
CA ALA A 26 -4.87 -0.85 -19.07
C ALA A 26 -5.98 -1.24 -18.10
N ALA A 27 -5.61 -1.90 -17.03
CA ALA A 27 -6.59 -2.35 -16.03
C ALA A 27 -6.78 -1.35 -14.91
N ARG A 28 -5.93 -0.33 -14.82
CA ARG A 28 -5.93 0.67 -13.77
C ARG A 28 -5.75 0.03 -12.41
N GLU A 29 -4.87 -0.94 -12.36
CA GLU A 29 -4.58 -1.68 -11.13
C GLU A 29 -3.22 -1.29 -10.59
N LEU A 30 -3.20 -0.99 -9.32
CA LEU A 30 -1.97 -0.70 -8.61
C LEU A 30 -1.58 -1.92 -7.81
N HIS A 31 -0.36 -2.39 -8.01
CA HIS A 31 0.15 -3.57 -7.30
C HIS A 31 1.17 -3.12 -6.27
N VAL A 32 0.97 -3.52 -5.02
CA VAL A 32 1.84 -3.13 -3.92
C VAL A 32 2.30 -4.37 -3.19
N THR A 33 3.59 -4.49 -3.00
CA THR A 33 4.17 -5.60 -2.24
C THR A 33 4.81 -5.02 -0.99
N PHE A 34 4.44 -5.57 0.15
CA PHE A 34 4.95 -5.12 1.43
C PHE A 34 6.06 -6.03 1.93
N VAL A 35 7.02 -5.45 2.62
CA VAL A 35 8.08 -6.24 3.21
C VAL A 35 7.47 -7.19 4.22
N GLY A 36 7.58 -8.49 3.92
CA GLY A 36 7.07 -9.50 4.84
C GLY A 36 5.56 -9.60 4.95
N GLY A 37 4.82 -8.80 4.20
CA GLY A 37 3.38 -8.69 4.39
C GLY A 37 2.52 -9.17 3.24
N GLY A 38 3.10 -9.59 2.14
CA GLY A 38 2.32 -10.07 1.01
C GLY A 38 2.07 -9.00 -0.03
N ALA A 39 1.30 -9.36 -1.03
CA ALA A 39 1.03 -8.52 -2.18
C ALA A 39 -0.45 -8.16 -2.25
N TYR A 40 -0.72 -6.94 -2.69
CA TYR A 40 -2.08 -6.44 -2.81
C TYR A 40 -2.27 -5.82 -4.18
N THR A 41 -3.49 -5.90 -4.70
CA THR A 41 -3.89 -5.17 -5.89
C THR A 41 -5.00 -4.21 -5.51
N TYR A 42 -4.82 -2.94 -5.86
CA TYR A 42 -5.83 -1.90 -5.63
C TYR A 42 -6.46 -1.55 -6.98
N TYR A 43 -7.77 -1.41 -7.00
CA TYR A 43 -8.52 -1.31 -8.24
C TYR A 43 -8.96 0.12 -8.53
N GLN A 44 -9.05 0.43 -9.82
CA GLN A 44 -9.54 1.71 -10.30
C GLN A 44 -8.71 2.87 -9.76
N VAL A 45 -7.41 2.68 -9.78
CA VAL A 45 -6.47 3.70 -9.32
C VAL A 45 -6.03 4.52 -10.52
N PRO A 46 -6.26 5.84 -10.50
CA PRO A 46 -5.82 6.68 -11.62
C PRO A 46 -4.30 6.66 -11.74
N LYS A 47 -3.83 6.77 -12.98
CA LYS A 47 -2.39 6.78 -13.22
C LYS A 47 -1.70 7.91 -12.47
N GLN A 48 -2.39 9.04 -12.30
CA GLN A 48 -1.84 10.16 -11.56
C GLN A 48 -1.47 9.79 -10.13
N VAL A 49 -2.29 8.95 -9.51
CA VAL A 49 -2.01 8.49 -8.15
C VAL A 49 -0.78 7.60 -8.14
N TYR A 50 -0.67 6.71 -9.12
CA TYR A 50 0.52 5.87 -9.22
C TYR A 50 1.78 6.72 -9.41
N ASN A 51 1.70 7.71 -10.29
CA ASN A 51 2.86 8.57 -10.55
C ASN A 51 3.29 9.30 -9.28
N ALA A 52 2.33 9.84 -8.53
CA ALA A 52 2.65 10.53 -7.29
C ALA A 52 3.21 9.56 -6.25
N PHE A 53 2.66 8.36 -6.19
CA PHE A 53 3.13 7.33 -5.28
C PHE A 53 4.58 6.97 -5.58
N ARG A 54 4.86 6.77 -6.87
CA ARG A 54 6.19 6.39 -7.30
C ARG A 54 7.23 7.45 -6.95
N GLU A 55 6.83 8.72 -6.98
CA GLU A 55 7.74 9.82 -6.72
C GLU A 55 7.71 10.29 -5.26
N ALA A 56 6.88 9.68 -4.44
CA ALA A 56 6.76 10.13 -3.05
C ALA A 56 8.06 9.90 -2.29
N PHE A 57 8.38 10.86 -1.44
CA PHE A 57 9.55 10.76 -0.60
C PHE A 57 9.44 9.56 0.33
N SER A 58 8.26 9.40 0.93
CA SER A 58 7.99 8.23 1.77
C SER A 58 6.85 7.45 1.15
N LYS A 59 7.15 6.26 0.63
CA LYS A 59 6.12 5.42 0.04
C LYS A 59 5.08 5.00 1.06
N GLY A 60 5.53 4.65 2.26
CA GLY A 60 4.60 4.22 3.29
C GLY A 60 3.65 5.32 3.71
N ALA A 61 4.16 6.53 3.87
CA ALA A 61 3.31 7.65 4.26
C ALA A 61 2.29 7.97 3.18
N PHE A 62 2.73 7.96 1.92
CA PHE A 62 1.81 8.20 0.81
C PHE A 62 0.73 7.15 0.76
N PHE A 63 1.12 5.88 0.91
CA PHE A 63 0.17 4.79 0.88
C PHE A 63 -0.90 4.95 1.95
N ASN A 64 -0.48 5.25 3.17
CA ASN A 64 -1.44 5.40 4.26
C ASN A 64 -2.38 6.58 4.04
N ALA A 65 -1.88 7.67 3.48
CA ALA A 65 -2.68 8.87 3.33
C ALA A 65 -3.60 8.82 2.12
N TRP A 66 -3.17 8.18 1.03
CA TRP A 66 -3.84 8.35 -0.25
C TRP A 66 -4.37 7.08 -0.87
N ILE A 67 -3.97 5.91 -0.40
CA ILE A 67 -4.34 4.66 -1.06
C ILE A 67 -5.09 3.72 -0.15
N ARG A 68 -4.60 3.54 1.04
CA ARG A 68 -5.02 2.46 1.93
C ARG A 68 -6.53 2.34 2.10
N ASP A 69 -7.21 3.45 2.35
CA ASP A 69 -8.64 3.42 2.63
C ASP A 69 -9.47 4.07 1.53
N ARG A 70 -8.87 4.27 0.36
CA ARG A 70 -9.54 5.01 -0.70
C ARG A 70 -9.94 4.16 -1.90
N TYR A 71 -9.41 2.94 -2.00
CA TYR A 71 -9.67 2.08 -3.15
C TYR A 71 -9.98 0.68 -2.69
N ASP A 72 -10.80 -0.01 -3.47
CA ASP A 72 -11.03 -1.43 -3.25
C ASP A 72 -9.73 -2.18 -3.51
N PHE A 73 -9.57 -3.29 -2.83
CA PHE A 73 -8.33 -4.04 -2.99
C PHE A 73 -8.57 -5.52 -2.77
N ARG A 74 -7.60 -6.31 -3.22
CA ARG A 74 -7.55 -7.73 -2.97
C ARG A 74 -6.15 -8.10 -2.51
N ARG A 75 -6.09 -8.87 -1.45
CA ARG A 75 -4.82 -9.38 -0.98
C ARG A 75 -4.55 -10.70 -1.69
N HIS A 76 -3.33 -10.87 -2.18
CA HIS A 76 -2.92 -12.09 -2.84
C HIS A 76 -2.16 -12.95 -1.87
N ALA A 77 -2.56 -14.22 -1.77
CA ALA A 77 -1.85 -15.14 -0.92
C ALA A 77 -0.43 -15.30 -1.44
N ARG A 78 0.51 -15.32 -0.53
CA ARG A 78 1.89 -15.53 -0.91
C ARG A 78 2.09 -17.00 -1.17
N THR A 79 2.52 -17.33 -2.35
CA THR A 79 2.78 -18.72 -2.69
C THR A 79 4.22 -19.02 -2.36
N ALA A 80 4.40 -19.97 -1.52
CA ALA A 80 5.75 -20.34 -1.12
C ALA A 80 6.45 -21.14 -2.20
#